data_8e49b11c1a04a648a148d450d7400fab
#
_entry.id   8e49b11c1a04a648a148d450d7400fab
#
_cell.length_a   1.000
_cell.length_b   1.000
_cell.length_c   1.000
_cell.angle_alpha   90.00
_cell.angle_beta   90.00
_cell.angle_gamma   90.00
#
_symmetry.space_group_name_H-M   'P 1'
#
loop_
_entity.id
_entity.type
_entity.pdbx_description
1 polymer ?
#
loop_
_entity_poly.entity_id
_entity_poly.type
_entity_poly.pdbx_seq_one_letter_code
_entity_poly.pdbx_strand_id
1 'polypeptide(L)'
;MHSKSSAAFLLGLASSSLVSAIPVASTPAAGTPVGTPVNTPSYQYSTPSPNQNDYKDHGHSSSAPTTGNVITVSYDVSPIPTEIHPDGNKFRFPLSNDFPNPDQDEIDDIQEIAGGTLPNGGGGAPPSADALTSLRLIAFNELFEVAFFTDLLKNITENVPGYGVKEATKLNIDLDDLIIILATVQAQEELHELNANGALAKNNAGPIQPCEYVFGVDNLKDAIATAATFTDVVLGTLQDVENDFGLSGDIGLIRGVASVIGQEGEQNGFYRLFQGKRPSAEPFLTASTREFAFSALNQNFVVPGTCPNIDTIDLPIFEPLKQIGMAQPKDSIVTFQISVNSTVDVEDLSLVLINGQNLPIIEKLQNVKKLDHGVIQFDAAFPFDTNLLFGLTIAVVTNTDKGLTDVDKVADATVFGPALIEVN
;
A
#
# COMPACT_ATOMS: atom_id res chain seq x y z
N MET A 1 -22.48 -68.80 -4.47
CA MET A 1 -21.73 -69.27 -3.29
C MET A 1 -20.71 -68.19 -2.94
N HIS A 2 -20.73 -67.75 -1.69
CA HIS A 2 -19.83 -66.85 -0.97
C HIS A 2 -19.84 -65.35 -1.30
N SER A 3 -20.70 -64.72 -0.56
CA SER A 3 -20.67 -63.36 -0.10
C SER A 3 -19.34 -63.00 0.58
N LYS A 4 -18.77 -61.80 0.28
CA LYS A 4 -17.91 -61.08 1.23
C LYS A 4 -18.37 -59.63 1.28
N SER A 5 -18.98 -59.29 2.39
CA SER A 5 -19.19 -57.91 2.87
C SER A 5 -17.87 -57.26 3.12
N SER A 6 -17.71 -56.03 2.64
CA SER A 6 -16.67 -55.10 3.11
C SER A 6 -17.37 -53.92 3.77
N ALA A 7 -17.12 -53.81 5.07
CA ALA A 7 -17.57 -52.70 5.91
C ALA A 7 -16.78 -51.46 5.57
N ALA A 8 -17.47 -50.37 5.26
CA ALA A 8 -16.89 -49.02 5.17
C ALA A 8 -16.78 -48.45 6.57
N PHE A 9 -15.52 -48.11 6.97
CA PHE A 9 -15.24 -47.31 8.15
C PHE A 9 -15.37 -45.84 7.76
N LEU A 10 -16.39 -45.18 8.25
CA LEU A 10 -16.45 -43.70 8.26
C LEU A 10 -15.58 -43.20 9.40
N LEU A 11 -14.42 -42.63 9.09
CA LEU A 11 -13.72 -41.73 10.00
C LEU A 11 -14.31 -40.34 9.83
N GLY A 12 -15.08 -39.89 10.80
CA GLY A 12 -15.46 -38.51 10.97
C GLY A 12 -14.27 -37.71 11.50
N LEU A 13 -13.70 -36.83 10.68
CA LEU A 13 -12.79 -35.79 11.12
C LEU A 13 -13.66 -34.64 11.64
N ALA A 14 -13.73 -34.50 12.97
CA ALA A 14 -14.24 -33.31 13.62
C ALA A 14 -13.12 -32.21 13.51
N SER A 15 -13.36 -31.23 12.69
CA SER A 15 -12.59 -30.00 12.68
C SER A 15 -12.91 -29.20 13.95
N SER A 16 -12.00 -29.22 14.93
CA SER A 16 -12.05 -28.31 16.08
C SER A 16 -11.43 -26.99 15.68
N SER A 17 -12.27 -25.99 15.38
CA SER A 17 -11.87 -24.59 15.32
C SER A 17 -11.48 -24.14 16.72
N LEU A 18 -10.18 -23.94 16.94
CA LEU A 18 -9.65 -23.27 18.13
C LEU A 18 -9.86 -21.75 17.95
N VAL A 19 -11.02 -21.28 18.40
CA VAL A 19 -11.19 -19.87 18.72
C VAL A 19 -10.43 -19.61 20.01
N SER A 20 -9.30 -18.93 19.95
CA SER A 20 -8.61 -18.40 21.12
C SER A 20 -9.46 -17.30 21.73
N ALA A 21 -10.24 -17.65 22.75
CA ALA A 21 -10.94 -16.67 23.56
C ALA A 21 -9.94 -15.90 24.42
N ILE A 22 -9.90 -14.59 24.23
CA ILE A 22 -9.29 -13.65 25.17
C ILE A 22 -10.06 -13.78 26.50
N PRO A 23 -9.41 -13.94 27.65
CA PRO A 23 -10.13 -14.11 28.91
C PRO A 23 -10.85 -12.80 29.27
N VAL A 24 -12.17 -12.83 29.28
CA VAL A 24 -13.00 -11.79 29.90
C VAL A 24 -12.83 -11.92 31.40
N ALA A 25 -12.31 -10.86 32.05
CA ALA A 25 -12.20 -10.81 33.48
C ALA A 25 -13.58 -10.91 34.13
N SER A 26 -13.75 -11.90 35.01
CA SER A 26 -14.93 -12.09 35.83
C SER A 26 -15.09 -10.94 36.84
N THR A 27 -16.26 -10.33 36.88
CA THR A 27 -16.67 -9.35 37.88
C THR A 27 -16.71 -9.97 39.30
N PRO A 28 -16.10 -9.34 40.29
CA PRO A 28 -16.35 -9.68 41.69
C PRO A 28 -17.63 -8.99 42.19
N ALA A 29 -18.33 -9.68 43.06
CA ALA A 29 -19.54 -9.23 43.72
C ALA A 29 -19.34 -7.99 44.61
N ALA A 30 -20.42 -7.22 44.77
CA ALA A 30 -20.53 -5.97 45.46
C ALA A 30 -20.00 -5.98 46.91
N GLY A 31 -19.08 -5.08 47.21
CA GLY A 31 -18.68 -4.63 48.55
C GLY A 31 -18.68 -3.10 48.59
N THR A 32 -19.34 -2.55 49.60
CA THR A 32 -19.62 -1.14 49.87
C THR A 32 -18.42 -0.19 49.86
N PRO A 33 -18.62 1.12 49.61
CA PRO A 33 -17.57 2.07 49.22
C PRO A 33 -16.92 2.76 50.42
N VAL A 34 -15.60 2.93 50.35
CA VAL A 34 -14.91 4.00 51.12
C VAL A 34 -14.04 4.76 50.10
N GLY A 35 -14.31 6.07 50.05
CA GLY A 35 -13.89 6.98 49.03
C GLY A 35 -12.43 7.37 49.00
N THR A 36 -12.06 7.89 47.88
CA THR A 36 -11.40 9.19 47.62
C THR A 36 -11.31 9.38 46.10
N PRO A 37 -11.54 10.56 45.51
CA PRO A 37 -11.55 10.74 44.08
C PRO A 37 -10.12 10.77 43.53
N VAL A 38 -9.81 9.86 42.63
CA VAL A 38 -8.62 9.94 41.76
C VAL A 38 -8.96 10.85 40.57
N ASN A 39 -8.24 11.95 40.46
CA ASN A 39 -8.31 12.87 39.32
C ASN A 39 -7.93 12.13 38.04
N THR A 40 -8.88 11.98 37.15
CA THR A 40 -8.66 11.68 35.74
C THR A 40 -8.23 12.95 35.01
N PRO A 41 -7.09 12.98 34.30
CA PRO A 41 -6.75 14.11 33.46
C PRO A 41 -7.69 14.15 32.26
N SER A 42 -8.53 15.19 32.19
CA SER A 42 -9.27 15.51 30.99
C SER A 42 -8.33 16.23 30.02
N TYR A 43 -8.02 15.61 28.91
CA TYR A 43 -7.35 16.29 27.80
C TYR A 43 -8.39 17.15 27.04
N GLN A 44 -8.31 18.46 27.27
CA GLN A 44 -9.00 19.42 26.40
C GLN A 44 -8.06 19.79 25.25
N TYR A 45 -8.45 19.47 24.03
CA TYR A 45 -7.82 20.02 22.83
C TYR A 45 -8.23 21.48 22.71
N SER A 46 -7.30 22.39 22.97
CA SER A 46 -7.45 23.80 22.62
C SER A 46 -6.69 24.06 21.32
N THR A 47 -7.41 24.49 20.29
CA THR A 47 -6.84 25.03 19.06
C THR A 47 -5.99 26.26 19.36
N PRO A 48 -4.76 26.39 18.83
CA PRO A 48 -3.97 27.61 18.98
C PRO A 48 -4.51 28.70 18.06
N SER A 49 -4.89 29.82 18.64
CA SER A 49 -5.10 31.08 17.93
C SER A 49 -3.75 31.80 17.81
N PRO A 50 -3.45 32.47 16.68
CA PRO A 50 -2.16 33.15 16.52
C PRO A 50 -2.20 34.55 17.17
N ASN A 51 -1.36 34.80 18.17
CA ASN A 51 -0.82 36.15 18.42
C ASN A 51 0.41 36.18 19.33
N GLN A 52 1.47 36.68 18.75
CA GLN A 52 2.51 37.64 19.21
C GLN A 52 3.03 37.60 20.65
N ASN A 53 4.38 37.42 20.68
CA ASN A 53 5.38 38.09 21.50
C ASN A 53 5.16 38.19 23.02
N ASP A 54 6.01 37.45 23.74
CA ASP A 54 6.81 37.98 24.87
C ASP A 54 7.74 36.88 25.43
N TYR A 55 8.99 36.85 24.99
CA TYR A 55 10.06 36.13 25.66
C TYR A 55 10.66 37.05 26.71
N LYS A 56 10.38 36.78 27.99
CA LYS A 56 11.17 37.27 29.13
C LYS A 56 12.18 36.22 29.56
N ASP A 57 13.42 36.66 29.45
CA ASP A 57 14.65 36.05 29.92
C ASP A 57 14.58 35.69 31.41
N HIS A 58 14.78 34.40 31.75
CA HIS A 58 15.22 33.99 33.08
C HIS A 58 16.42 33.03 32.93
N GLY A 59 17.59 33.58 33.18
CA GLY A 59 18.84 32.87 33.16
C GLY A 59 18.88 31.69 34.16
N HIS A 60 19.19 30.52 33.62
CA HIS A 60 19.82 29.44 34.34
C HIS A 60 21.01 28.91 33.53
N SER A 61 22.19 29.09 34.10
CA SER A 61 23.42 28.50 33.59
C SER A 61 23.31 26.97 33.76
N SER A 62 23.31 26.24 32.67
CA SER A 62 23.69 24.83 32.63
C SER A 62 24.58 24.61 31.43
N SER A 63 25.70 23.97 31.69
CA SER A 63 26.76 23.57 30.75
C SER A 63 26.19 23.03 29.44
N ALA A 64 26.68 23.60 28.33
CA ALA A 64 26.38 23.18 26.98
C ALA A 64 26.63 21.67 26.78
N PRO A 65 25.71 20.93 26.16
CA PRO A 65 26.07 19.64 25.60
C PRO A 65 26.99 19.87 24.42
N THR A 66 28.05 19.07 24.36
CA THR A 66 28.95 18.91 23.24
C THR A 66 28.19 18.93 21.91
N THR A 67 28.63 19.79 21.04
CA THR A 67 28.20 19.87 19.64
C THR A 67 28.22 18.47 19.03
N GLY A 68 27.03 17.84 18.90
CA GLY A 68 26.85 16.77 17.95
C GLY A 68 27.16 17.36 16.55
N ASN A 69 27.98 16.68 15.79
CA ASN A 69 28.18 16.99 14.39
C ASN A 69 26.81 16.99 13.71
N VAL A 70 26.31 18.15 13.37
CA VAL A 70 25.24 18.26 12.39
C VAL A 70 25.88 17.85 11.07
N ILE A 71 25.65 16.65 10.62
CA ILE A 71 26.02 16.22 9.28
C ILE A 71 25.10 17.02 8.36
N THR A 72 25.63 18.09 7.78
CA THR A 72 24.96 18.77 6.68
C THR A 72 25.20 17.89 5.46
N VAL A 73 24.27 17.00 5.16
CA VAL A 73 24.29 16.26 3.91
C VAL A 73 23.95 17.26 2.82
N SER A 74 24.93 17.70 2.08
CA SER A 74 24.72 18.47 0.86
C SER A 74 24.45 17.46 -0.25
N TYR A 75 23.18 17.29 -0.59
CA TYR A 75 22.81 16.53 -1.78
C TYR A 75 23.29 17.30 -3.00
N ASP A 76 24.30 16.77 -3.66
CA ASP A 76 24.63 17.17 -5.01
C ASP A 76 23.60 16.48 -5.92
N VAL A 77 22.45 17.12 -6.08
CA VAL A 77 21.44 16.66 -7.03
C VAL A 77 21.99 16.97 -8.41
N SER A 78 22.92 16.14 -8.87
CA SER A 78 23.33 16.16 -10.26
C SER A 78 22.09 15.97 -11.11
N PRO A 79 21.87 16.79 -12.16
CA PRO A 79 20.66 16.65 -12.97
C PRO A 79 20.62 15.23 -13.53
N ILE A 80 19.57 14.48 -13.16
CA ILE A 80 19.29 13.17 -13.72
C ILE A 80 19.30 13.32 -15.25
N PRO A 81 20.13 12.56 -15.98
CA PRO A 81 20.18 12.67 -17.43
C PRO A 81 18.81 12.30 -18.00
N THR A 82 18.05 13.27 -18.42
CA THR A 82 16.80 13.06 -19.11
C THR A 82 17.06 12.95 -20.58
N GLU A 83 17.15 11.75 -21.10
CA GLU A 83 16.79 11.54 -22.46
C GLU A 83 15.26 11.69 -22.57
N ILE A 84 14.81 12.84 -23.03
CA ILE A 84 13.42 13.04 -23.48
C ILE A 84 13.26 12.17 -24.71
N HIS A 85 12.73 10.96 -24.51
CA HIS A 85 12.40 10.10 -25.62
C HIS A 85 11.19 10.66 -26.39
N PRO A 86 11.17 10.58 -27.75
CA PRO A 86 10.11 11.13 -28.56
C PRO A 86 8.71 10.53 -28.32
N ASP A 87 8.59 9.52 -27.48
CA ASP A 87 7.35 8.78 -27.20
C ASP A 87 6.56 9.31 -25.98
N GLY A 88 6.85 10.53 -25.50
CA GLY A 88 6.10 11.24 -24.46
C GLY A 88 6.17 10.59 -23.07
N ASN A 89 6.57 11.34 -22.07
CA ASN A 89 6.42 11.15 -20.60
C ASN A 89 6.49 9.72 -20.00
N LYS A 90 7.27 8.82 -20.59
CA LYS A 90 7.51 7.50 -20.03
C LYS A 90 8.77 7.52 -19.16
N PHE A 91 8.65 7.09 -17.93
CA PHE A 91 9.79 6.88 -17.05
C PHE A 91 10.53 5.59 -17.41
N ARG A 92 11.86 5.63 -17.41
CA ARG A 92 12.75 4.49 -17.73
C ARG A 92 13.96 4.44 -16.82
N PHE A 93 14.37 3.26 -16.46
CA PHE A 93 15.65 2.99 -15.83
C PHE A 93 16.78 2.85 -16.87
N PRO A 94 18.09 2.95 -16.48
CA PRO A 94 18.59 3.10 -15.10
C PRO A 94 18.53 4.54 -14.58
N LEU A 95 18.68 4.71 -13.26
CA LEU A 95 18.91 5.99 -12.62
C LEU A 95 20.36 6.43 -12.74
N SER A 96 20.69 7.64 -12.26
CA SER A 96 22.05 8.18 -12.26
C SER A 96 23.03 7.43 -11.33
N ASN A 97 22.50 6.70 -10.34
CA ASN A 97 23.21 5.78 -9.45
C ASN A 97 23.18 4.34 -9.95
N ASP A 98 23.01 4.13 -11.25
CA ASP A 98 22.92 2.85 -11.93
C ASP A 98 21.84 1.87 -11.40
N PHE A 99 20.94 2.35 -10.49
CA PHE A 99 19.80 1.54 -10.05
C PHE A 99 18.95 1.09 -11.28
N PRO A 100 18.52 -0.17 -11.40
CA PRO A 100 18.45 -1.20 -10.35
C PRO A 100 19.68 -2.12 -10.25
N ASN A 101 20.83 -1.75 -10.76
CA ASN A 101 22.06 -2.53 -10.67
C ASN A 101 23.23 -1.69 -10.14
N PRO A 102 23.10 -0.99 -8.99
CA PRO A 102 24.15 -0.16 -8.44
C PRO A 102 25.37 -1.00 -8.05
N ASP A 103 26.56 -0.39 -8.11
CA ASP A 103 27.75 -0.99 -7.53
C ASP A 103 27.79 -0.77 -6.00
N GLN A 104 28.86 -1.22 -5.33
CA GLN A 104 28.92 -1.14 -3.86
C GLN A 104 29.03 0.29 -3.35
N ASP A 105 29.75 1.15 -4.05
CA ASP A 105 29.91 2.56 -3.63
C ASP A 105 28.55 3.28 -3.75
N GLU A 106 27.78 2.99 -4.80
CA GLU A 106 26.43 3.50 -5.00
C GLU A 106 25.43 2.94 -3.97
N ILE A 107 25.53 1.67 -3.61
CA ILE A 107 24.73 1.08 -2.52
C ILE A 107 25.05 1.79 -1.20
N ASP A 108 26.29 2.12 -0.93
CA ASP A 108 26.69 2.80 0.30
C ASP A 108 26.11 4.23 0.34
N ASP A 109 26.07 4.95 -0.79
CA ASP A 109 25.42 6.24 -0.93
C ASP A 109 23.88 6.15 -0.75
N ILE A 110 23.25 5.16 -1.35
CA ILE A 110 21.79 4.90 -1.14
C ILE A 110 21.50 4.64 0.33
N GLN A 111 22.31 3.84 1.01
CA GLN A 111 22.15 3.55 2.44
C GLN A 111 22.33 4.81 3.31
N GLU A 112 23.25 5.72 2.96
CA GLU A 112 23.43 6.99 3.67
C GLU A 112 22.18 7.87 3.52
N ILE A 113 21.62 8.00 2.32
CA ILE A 113 20.41 8.78 2.04
C ILE A 113 19.18 8.16 2.72
N ALA A 114 19.04 6.85 2.66
CA ALA A 114 17.95 6.09 3.28
C ALA A 114 17.97 6.15 4.82
N GLY A 115 19.14 6.47 5.41
CA GLY A 115 19.32 6.48 6.86
C GLY A 115 19.47 5.09 7.49
N GLY A 116 19.79 4.05 6.69
CA GLY A 116 19.92 2.67 7.15
C GLY A 116 20.57 1.77 6.12
N THR A 117 20.84 0.52 6.48
CA THR A 117 21.54 -0.42 5.61
C THR A 117 20.64 -1.58 5.18
N LEU A 118 20.99 -2.21 4.07
CA LEU A 118 20.41 -3.51 3.69
C LEU A 118 20.53 -4.51 4.86
N PRO A 119 19.51 -5.37 5.05
CA PRO A 119 19.59 -6.42 6.07
C PRO A 119 20.80 -7.33 5.87
N ASN A 120 21.66 -7.44 6.88
CA ASN A 120 22.91 -8.25 6.83
C ASN A 120 22.80 -9.54 7.66
N GLY A 121 21.62 -9.95 8.04
CA GLY A 121 21.37 -11.18 8.79
C GLY A 121 21.66 -12.44 7.97
N GLY A 122 21.96 -13.53 8.68
CA GLY A 122 22.15 -14.85 8.02
C GLY A 122 20.90 -15.26 7.25
N GLY A 123 21.06 -15.75 6.02
CA GLY A 123 19.95 -16.27 5.22
C GLY A 123 19.28 -17.47 5.90
N GLY A 124 17.95 -17.52 5.85
CA GLY A 124 17.14 -18.66 6.27
C GLY A 124 17.24 -19.87 5.31
N ALA A 125 16.30 -20.79 5.46
CA ALA A 125 16.08 -21.84 4.46
C ALA A 125 15.72 -21.22 3.10
N PRO A 126 15.95 -21.92 1.97
CA PRO A 126 15.47 -21.45 0.67
C PRO A 126 13.94 -21.23 0.71
N PRO A 127 13.45 -20.10 0.16
CA PRO A 127 12.03 -19.82 0.10
C PRO A 127 11.25 -20.87 -0.71
N SER A 128 9.98 -21.08 -0.37
CA SER A 128 9.06 -21.89 -1.17
C SER A 128 8.78 -21.23 -2.53
N ALA A 129 8.15 -21.96 -3.44
CA ALA A 129 7.75 -21.40 -4.73
C ALA A 129 6.77 -20.24 -4.57
N ASP A 130 5.87 -20.32 -3.62
CA ASP A 130 4.90 -19.28 -3.31
C ASP A 130 5.57 -18.03 -2.73
N ALA A 131 6.49 -18.21 -1.77
CA ALA A 131 7.31 -17.11 -1.26
C ALA A 131 8.16 -16.43 -2.35
N LEU A 132 8.65 -17.18 -3.34
CA LEU A 132 9.32 -16.58 -4.49
C LEU A 132 8.38 -15.75 -5.37
N THR A 133 7.11 -16.12 -5.50
CA THR A 133 6.10 -15.30 -6.17
C THR A 133 5.86 -14.01 -5.41
N SER A 134 5.73 -14.07 -4.08
CA SER A 134 5.62 -12.88 -3.24
C SER A 134 6.83 -11.95 -3.34
N LEU A 135 8.06 -12.49 -3.29
CA LEU A 135 9.28 -11.70 -3.45
C LEU A 135 9.38 -11.03 -4.84
N ARG A 136 8.90 -11.69 -5.90
CA ARG A 136 8.83 -11.09 -7.24
C ARG A 136 7.81 -9.96 -7.30
N LEU A 137 6.66 -10.13 -6.67
CA LEU A 137 5.67 -9.06 -6.58
C LEU A 137 6.22 -7.87 -5.81
N ILE A 138 6.88 -8.09 -4.66
CA ILE A 138 7.53 -7.02 -3.90
C ILE A 138 8.53 -6.28 -4.80
N ALA A 139 9.49 -6.97 -5.40
CA ALA A 139 10.47 -6.33 -6.30
C ALA A 139 9.80 -5.56 -7.45
N PHE A 140 8.72 -6.06 -8.01
CA PHE A 140 7.95 -5.40 -9.06
C PHE A 140 7.29 -4.10 -8.56
N ASN A 141 6.74 -4.12 -7.36
CA ASN A 141 6.13 -2.97 -6.71
C ASN A 141 7.19 -1.90 -6.37
N GLU A 142 8.29 -2.29 -5.75
CA GLU A 142 9.37 -1.38 -5.38
C GLU A 142 10.02 -0.69 -6.60
N LEU A 143 10.21 -1.41 -7.71
CA LEU A 143 10.64 -0.81 -8.97
C LEU A 143 9.68 0.30 -9.44
N PHE A 144 8.37 0.10 -9.30
CA PHE A 144 7.39 1.13 -9.60
C PHE A 144 7.51 2.32 -8.65
N GLU A 145 7.65 2.09 -7.35
CA GLU A 145 7.74 3.16 -6.34
C GLU A 145 9.01 4.01 -6.53
N VAL A 146 10.16 3.39 -6.74
CA VAL A 146 11.39 4.09 -7.08
C VAL A 146 11.20 4.95 -8.33
N ALA A 147 10.58 4.42 -9.38
CA ALA A 147 10.31 5.17 -10.61
C ALA A 147 9.38 6.36 -10.35
N PHE A 148 8.34 6.18 -9.54
CA PHE A 148 7.38 7.23 -9.19
C PHE A 148 8.05 8.38 -8.41
N PHE A 149 8.80 8.06 -7.35
CA PHE A 149 9.47 9.08 -6.54
C PHE A 149 10.60 9.77 -7.29
N THR A 150 11.29 9.07 -8.18
CA THR A 150 12.29 9.69 -9.07
C THR A 150 11.65 10.70 -10.01
N ASP A 151 10.53 10.36 -10.66
CA ASP A 151 9.82 11.30 -11.54
C ASP A 151 9.25 12.48 -10.76
N LEU A 152 8.71 12.23 -9.55
CA LEU A 152 8.22 13.28 -8.67
C LEU A 152 9.31 14.25 -8.25
N LEU A 153 10.47 13.76 -7.78
CA LEU A 153 11.63 14.56 -7.41
C LEU A 153 12.13 15.39 -8.58
N LYS A 154 12.20 14.80 -9.76
CA LYS A 154 12.56 15.52 -10.98
C LYS A 154 11.59 16.67 -11.27
N ASN A 155 10.28 16.42 -11.24
CA ASN A 155 9.27 17.43 -11.48
C ASN A 155 9.37 18.61 -10.48
N ILE A 156 9.71 18.31 -9.22
CA ILE A 156 9.92 19.32 -8.17
C ILE A 156 11.20 20.11 -8.42
N THR A 157 12.33 19.45 -8.63
CA THR A 157 13.65 20.09 -8.78
C THR A 157 13.77 20.89 -10.07
N GLU A 158 13.13 20.47 -11.16
CA GLU A 158 13.03 21.20 -12.42
C GLU A 158 11.95 22.31 -12.39
N ASN A 159 11.25 22.46 -11.28
CA ASN A 159 10.18 23.45 -11.10
C ASN A 159 9.11 23.35 -12.19
N VAL A 160 8.72 22.13 -12.54
CA VAL A 160 7.66 21.87 -13.51
C VAL A 160 6.37 22.54 -13.02
N PRO A 161 5.58 23.19 -13.90
CA PRO A 161 4.31 23.81 -13.49
C PRO A 161 3.41 22.82 -12.73
N GLY A 162 3.00 23.14 -11.52
CA GLY A 162 2.23 22.29 -10.63
C GLY A 162 3.04 21.64 -9.50
N TYR A 163 4.39 21.71 -9.54
CA TYR A 163 5.27 21.04 -8.56
C TYR A 163 6.20 21.98 -7.78
N GLY A 164 6.16 23.28 -8.03
CA GLY A 164 7.13 24.22 -7.47
C GLY A 164 6.82 24.70 -6.05
N VAL A 165 7.61 25.70 -5.61
CA VAL A 165 7.55 26.34 -4.27
C VAL A 165 6.13 26.74 -3.87
N LYS A 166 5.34 27.25 -4.82
CA LYS A 166 3.97 27.70 -4.53
C LYS A 166 3.06 26.54 -4.11
N GLU A 167 3.24 25.40 -4.69
CA GLU A 167 2.48 24.19 -4.41
C GLU A 167 2.91 23.60 -3.05
N ALA A 168 4.21 23.53 -2.78
CA ALA A 168 4.76 23.12 -1.47
C ALA A 168 4.28 24.04 -0.34
N THR A 169 4.31 25.37 -0.55
CA THR A 169 3.82 26.35 0.43
C THR A 169 2.34 26.15 0.75
N LYS A 170 1.50 25.78 -0.22
CA LYS A 170 0.08 25.48 0.04
C LYS A 170 -0.11 24.25 0.95
N LEU A 171 0.86 23.39 0.98
CA LEU A 171 0.90 22.18 1.78
C LEU A 171 1.68 22.39 3.11
N ASN A 172 2.06 23.65 3.41
CA ASN A 172 2.78 24.07 4.62
C ASN A 172 4.14 23.36 4.83
N ILE A 173 4.87 23.11 3.76
CA ILE A 173 6.24 22.59 3.81
C ILE A 173 7.17 23.48 3.01
N ASP A 174 8.42 23.59 3.47
CA ASP A 174 9.49 24.15 2.68
C ASP A 174 9.87 23.21 1.54
N LEU A 175 10.23 23.75 0.38
CA LEU A 175 10.53 22.92 -0.79
C LEU A 175 11.79 22.09 -0.59
N ASP A 176 12.83 22.67 0.04
CA ASP A 176 14.08 21.96 0.31
C ASP A 176 13.85 20.81 1.31
N ASP A 177 13.04 21.03 2.35
CA ASP A 177 12.66 19.97 3.29
C ASP A 177 11.88 18.85 2.58
N LEU A 178 10.95 19.20 1.67
CA LEU A 178 10.21 18.24 0.89
C LEU A 178 11.11 17.39 0.00
N ILE A 179 12.08 17.99 -0.67
CA ILE A 179 13.06 17.28 -1.51
C ILE A 179 13.85 16.29 -0.67
N ILE A 180 14.34 16.70 0.49
CA ILE A 180 15.09 15.82 1.40
C ILE A 180 14.24 14.61 1.81
N ILE A 181 12.99 14.85 2.23
CA ILE A 181 12.08 13.78 2.65
C ILE A 181 11.81 12.80 1.51
N LEU A 182 11.47 13.30 0.32
CA LEU A 182 11.15 12.44 -0.83
C LEU A 182 12.38 11.70 -1.36
N ALA A 183 13.57 12.29 -1.29
CA ALA A 183 14.82 11.61 -1.63
C ALA A 183 15.13 10.48 -0.64
N THR A 184 14.85 10.69 0.66
CA THR A 184 14.98 9.64 1.66
C THR A 184 13.98 8.50 1.39
N VAL A 185 12.73 8.82 1.09
CA VAL A 185 11.72 7.81 0.70
C VAL A 185 12.20 7.03 -0.51
N GLN A 186 12.59 7.69 -1.61
CA GLN A 186 13.10 7.02 -2.80
C GLN A 186 14.24 6.05 -2.49
N ALA A 187 15.22 6.48 -1.69
CA ALA A 187 16.36 5.63 -1.30
C ALA A 187 15.92 4.43 -0.43
N GLN A 188 14.87 4.58 0.37
CA GLN A 188 14.29 3.48 1.15
C GLN A 188 13.64 2.45 0.22
N GLU A 189 12.88 2.87 -0.81
CA GLU A 189 12.31 1.96 -1.81
C GLU A 189 13.39 1.29 -2.67
N GLU A 190 14.50 1.99 -2.98
CA GLU A 190 15.65 1.35 -3.62
C GLU A 190 16.23 0.21 -2.77
N LEU A 191 16.32 0.38 -1.44
CA LEU A 191 16.79 -0.70 -0.54
C LEU A 191 15.78 -1.83 -0.39
N HIS A 192 14.48 -1.56 -0.41
CA HIS A 192 13.45 -2.60 -0.41
C HIS A 192 13.55 -3.47 -1.67
N GLU A 193 13.69 -2.83 -2.83
CA GLU A 193 13.88 -3.53 -4.11
C GLU A 193 15.15 -4.39 -4.11
N LEU A 194 16.29 -3.78 -3.78
CA LEU A 194 17.59 -4.46 -3.74
C LEU A 194 17.57 -5.67 -2.77
N ASN A 195 16.82 -5.56 -1.66
CA ASN A 195 16.63 -6.67 -0.73
C ASN A 195 15.80 -7.80 -1.35
N ALA A 196 14.67 -7.47 -2.00
CA ALA A 196 13.79 -8.47 -2.62
C ALA A 196 14.46 -9.15 -3.82
N ASN A 197 15.04 -8.38 -4.75
CA ASN A 197 15.79 -8.91 -5.89
C ASN A 197 17.06 -9.62 -5.48
N GLY A 198 17.75 -9.16 -4.43
CA GLY A 198 18.88 -9.86 -3.84
C GLY A 198 18.51 -11.23 -3.28
N ALA A 199 17.33 -11.35 -2.65
CA ALA A 199 16.81 -12.65 -2.20
C ALA A 199 16.48 -13.58 -3.39
N LEU A 200 15.87 -13.06 -4.45
CA LEU A 200 15.61 -13.81 -5.69
C LEU A 200 16.92 -14.29 -6.35
N ALA A 201 17.91 -13.40 -6.49
CA ALA A 201 19.22 -13.72 -7.07
C ALA A 201 19.94 -14.81 -6.27
N LYS A 202 19.95 -14.70 -4.95
CA LYS A 202 20.56 -15.69 -4.05
C LYS A 202 19.98 -17.09 -4.21
N ASN A 203 18.70 -17.18 -4.54
CA ASN A 203 17.97 -18.44 -4.72
C ASN A 203 17.87 -18.87 -6.20
N ASN A 204 18.60 -18.22 -7.12
CA ASN A 204 18.53 -18.44 -8.57
C ASN A 204 17.11 -18.37 -9.14
N ALA A 205 16.28 -17.50 -8.57
CA ALA A 205 14.87 -17.34 -8.93
C ALA A 205 14.62 -16.27 -10.01
N GLY A 206 15.67 -15.61 -10.49
CA GLY A 206 15.62 -14.56 -11.50
C GLY A 206 15.07 -13.24 -10.93
N PRO A 207 15.93 -12.24 -10.66
CA PRO A 207 15.49 -10.89 -10.26
C PRO A 207 14.52 -10.30 -11.26
N ILE A 208 13.54 -9.55 -10.77
CA ILE A 208 12.59 -8.80 -11.58
C ILE A 208 13.29 -7.64 -12.27
N GLN A 209 13.00 -7.46 -13.54
CA GLN A 209 13.53 -6.38 -14.35
C GLN A 209 12.50 -5.23 -14.46
N PRO A 210 12.95 -3.96 -14.51
CA PRO A 210 12.05 -2.83 -14.55
C PRO A 210 11.23 -2.76 -15.85
N CYS A 211 10.03 -2.24 -15.73
CA CYS A 211 9.16 -1.87 -16.84
C CYS A 211 9.40 -0.40 -17.25
N GLU A 212 8.72 0.06 -18.30
CA GLU A 212 8.47 1.48 -18.49
C GLU A 212 7.18 1.86 -17.75
N TYR A 213 7.15 3.08 -17.19
CA TYR A 213 6.02 3.57 -16.40
C TYR A 213 5.46 4.87 -16.94
N VAL A 214 4.17 5.11 -16.67
CA VAL A 214 3.51 6.39 -16.87
C VAL A 214 2.77 6.75 -15.58
N PHE A 215 2.92 8.00 -15.15
CA PHE A 215 2.26 8.50 -13.96
C PHE A 215 1.23 9.54 -14.37
N GLY A 216 -0.04 9.27 -14.11
CA GLY A 216 -1.18 10.12 -14.51
C GLY A 216 -1.40 11.31 -13.59
N VAL A 217 -0.32 11.98 -13.13
CA VAL A 217 -0.37 13.09 -12.18
C VAL A 217 0.26 14.33 -12.78
N ASP A 218 -0.40 15.47 -12.62
CA ASP A 218 -0.02 16.75 -13.24
C ASP A 218 0.42 17.80 -12.20
N ASN A 219 0.40 17.46 -10.91
CA ASN A 219 0.76 18.39 -9.84
C ASN A 219 1.12 17.67 -8.54
N LEU A 220 1.84 18.38 -7.67
CA LEU A 220 2.34 17.87 -6.40
C LEU A 220 1.25 17.30 -5.50
N LYS A 221 0.10 17.96 -5.42
CA LYS A 221 -1.00 17.50 -4.54
C LYS A 221 -1.53 16.14 -4.98
N ASP A 222 -1.76 15.96 -6.27
CA ASP A 222 -2.28 14.70 -6.81
C ASP A 222 -1.20 13.62 -6.78
N ALA A 223 0.09 13.97 -6.97
CA ALA A 223 1.20 13.05 -6.81
C ALA A 223 1.28 12.50 -5.37
N ILE A 224 1.22 13.36 -4.34
CA ILE A 224 1.20 12.91 -2.94
C ILE A 224 -0.07 12.10 -2.61
N ALA A 225 -1.22 12.44 -3.21
CA ALA A 225 -2.42 11.64 -3.03
C ALA A 225 -2.29 10.26 -3.66
N THR A 226 -1.66 10.15 -4.83
CA THR A 226 -1.36 8.89 -5.49
C THR A 226 -0.37 8.06 -4.68
N ALA A 227 0.69 8.69 -4.14
CA ALA A 227 1.63 8.02 -3.22
C ALA A 227 0.88 7.41 -2.02
N ALA A 228 0.03 8.18 -1.34
CA ALA A 228 -0.75 7.67 -0.23
C ALA A 228 -1.66 6.48 -0.62
N THR A 229 -2.26 6.52 -1.81
CA THR A 229 -3.18 5.46 -2.26
C THR A 229 -2.43 4.17 -2.59
N PHE A 230 -1.33 4.23 -3.33
CA PHE A 230 -0.59 2.99 -3.63
C PHE A 230 0.08 2.42 -2.38
N THR A 231 0.61 3.25 -1.47
CA THR A 231 1.14 2.79 -0.19
C THR A 231 0.04 2.12 0.67
N ASP A 232 -1.19 2.66 0.72
CA ASP A 232 -2.31 1.98 1.40
C ASP A 232 -2.58 0.58 0.81
N VAL A 233 -2.50 0.40 -0.51
CA VAL A 233 -2.63 -0.92 -1.17
C VAL A 233 -1.47 -1.83 -0.80
N VAL A 234 -0.24 -1.33 -0.81
CA VAL A 234 0.98 -2.10 -0.46
C VAL A 234 0.90 -2.57 0.98
N LEU A 235 0.58 -1.69 1.93
CA LEU A 235 0.43 -2.04 3.34
C LEU A 235 -0.58 -3.18 3.56
N GLY A 236 -1.70 -3.18 2.82
CA GLY A 236 -2.66 -4.29 2.83
C GLY A 236 -2.12 -5.56 2.17
N THR A 237 -1.38 -5.43 1.08
CA THR A 237 -0.81 -6.56 0.33
C THR A 237 0.33 -7.23 1.08
N LEU A 238 1.17 -6.48 1.79
CA LEU A 238 2.23 -7.05 2.60
C LEU A 238 1.69 -7.86 3.78
N GLN A 239 0.48 -7.56 4.29
CA GLN A 239 -0.21 -8.42 5.27
C GLN A 239 -0.55 -9.79 4.68
N ASP A 240 -1.00 -9.83 3.41
CA ASP A 240 -1.28 -11.06 2.67
C ASP A 240 0.02 -11.86 2.45
N VAL A 241 1.08 -11.20 2.02
CA VAL A 241 2.42 -11.81 1.88
C VAL A 241 2.91 -12.45 3.19
N GLU A 242 2.72 -11.79 4.34
CA GLU A 242 3.07 -12.37 5.64
C GLU A 242 2.23 -13.61 5.99
N ASN A 243 0.93 -13.57 5.68
CA ASN A 243 0.04 -14.70 5.85
C ASN A 243 0.50 -15.90 5.00
N ASP A 244 0.84 -15.66 3.73
CA ASP A 244 1.36 -16.67 2.82
C ASP A 244 2.69 -17.26 3.26
N PHE A 245 3.63 -16.43 3.74
CA PHE A 245 4.88 -16.90 4.34
C PHE A 245 4.62 -17.79 5.56
N GLY A 246 3.64 -17.43 6.39
CA GLY A 246 3.22 -18.26 7.53
C GLY A 246 2.66 -19.61 7.10
N LEU A 247 1.77 -19.62 6.13
CA LEU A 247 1.12 -20.83 5.60
C LEU A 247 2.10 -21.74 4.86
N SER A 248 3.06 -21.18 4.13
CA SER A 248 4.08 -21.91 3.38
C SER A 248 5.25 -22.37 4.26
N GLY A 249 5.36 -21.90 5.49
CA GLY A 249 6.46 -22.21 6.41
C GLY A 249 7.69 -21.35 6.24
N ASP A 250 7.61 -20.25 5.46
CA ASP A 250 8.69 -19.30 5.19
C ASP A 250 8.82 -18.24 6.30
N ILE A 251 8.62 -18.62 7.53
CA ILE A 251 8.55 -17.75 8.72
C ILE A 251 9.78 -16.85 8.89
N GLY A 252 10.92 -17.22 8.29
CA GLY A 252 12.14 -16.41 8.31
C GLY A 252 12.03 -15.09 7.57
N LEU A 253 11.06 -14.94 6.66
CA LEU A 253 10.82 -13.72 5.86
C LEU A 253 9.86 -12.75 6.55
N ILE A 254 8.96 -13.24 7.42
CA ILE A 254 7.89 -12.45 8.05
C ILE A 254 8.43 -11.19 8.75
N ARG A 255 9.48 -11.32 9.57
CA ARG A 255 9.99 -10.18 10.33
C ARG A 255 10.52 -9.04 9.43
N GLY A 256 11.10 -9.38 8.29
CA GLY A 256 11.56 -8.41 7.31
C GLY A 256 10.38 -7.61 6.74
N VAL A 257 9.36 -8.31 6.26
CA VAL A 257 8.14 -7.68 5.69
C VAL A 257 7.38 -6.90 6.75
N ALA A 258 7.22 -7.43 7.98
CA ALA A 258 6.61 -6.70 9.09
C ALA A 258 7.31 -5.36 9.40
N SER A 259 8.64 -5.31 9.24
CA SER A 259 9.39 -4.06 9.43
C SER A 259 9.13 -3.05 8.32
N VAL A 260 8.97 -3.52 7.09
CA VAL A 260 8.60 -2.68 5.93
C VAL A 260 7.18 -2.13 6.10
N ILE A 261 6.20 -2.96 6.49
CA ILE A 261 4.85 -2.49 6.81
C ILE A 261 4.86 -1.34 7.83
N GLY A 262 5.67 -1.47 8.88
CA GLY A 262 5.80 -0.42 9.90
C GLY A 262 6.40 0.86 9.34
N GLN A 263 7.46 0.76 8.55
CA GLN A 263 8.20 1.88 7.99
C GLN A 263 7.39 2.61 6.89
N GLU A 264 6.77 1.89 5.96
CA GLU A 264 5.88 2.49 4.96
C GLU A 264 4.61 3.09 5.59
N GLY A 265 4.13 2.54 6.70
CA GLY A 265 3.08 3.16 7.50
C GLY A 265 3.47 4.55 8.03
N GLU A 266 4.75 4.78 8.37
CA GLU A 266 5.28 6.10 8.75
C GLU A 266 5.33 7.04 7.54
N GLN A 267 5.77 6.57 6.38
CA GLN A 267 5.74 7.34 5.13
C GLN A 267 4.31 7.74 4.76
N ASN A 268 3.38 6.80 4.79
CA ASN A 268 1.97 7.09 4.49
C ASN A 268 1.35 8.07 5.50
N GLY A 269 1.71 7.95 6.78
CA GLY A 269 1.34 8.93 7.80
C GLY A 269 1.80 10.34 7.45
N PHE A 270 3.02 10.51 6.91
CA PHE A 270 3.51 11.77 6.39
C PHE A 270 2.69 12.26 5.19
N TYR A 271 2.45 11.42 4.16
CA TYR A 271 1.64 11.81 2.99
C TYR A 271 0.25 12.27 3.38
N ARG A 272 -0.37 11.62 4.34
CA ARG A 272 -1.69 11.98 4.86
C ARG A 272 -1.69 13.30 5.60
N LEU A 273 -0.73 13.51 6.51
CA LEU A 273 -0.57 14.80 7.22
C LEU A 273 -0.29 15.94 6.25
N PHE A 274 0.53 15.71 5.24
CA PHE A 274 0.84 16.66 4.20
C PHE A 274 -0.39 17.10 3.38
N GLN A 275 -1.37 16.21 3.23
CA GLN A 275 -2.68 16.50 2.64
C GLN A 275 -3.67 17.12 3.62
N GLY A 276 -3.29 17.39 4.88
CA GLY A 276 -4.19 17.87 5.92
C GLY A 276 -5.17 16.81 6.45
N LYS A 277 -4.86 15.54 6.26
CA LYS A 277 -5.64 14.39 6.73
C LYS A 277 -5.10 13.88 8.08
N ARG A 278 -5.84 13.00 8.75
CA ARG A 278 -5.34 12.27 9.93
C ARG A 278 -4.18 11.36 9.49
N PRO A 279 -3.15 11.14 10.33
CA PRO A 279 -1.99 10.32 9.98
C PRO A 279 -2.34 8.85 9.69
N SER A 280 -3.41 8.34 10.30
CA SER A 280 -4.01 7.06 9.92
C SER A 280 -5.49 7.25 9.65
N ALA A 281 -6.00 6.64 8.58
CA ALA A 281 -7.41 6.73 8.21
C ALA A 281 -8.29 5.94 9.17
N GLU A 282 -7.85 4.77 9.55
CA GLU A 282 -8.59 3.76 10.28
C GLU A 282 -7.67 3.02 11.28
N PRO A 283 -8.24 2.36 12.30
CA PRO A 283 -7.44 1.67 13.31
C PRO A 283 -6.82 0.35 12.82
N PHE A 284 -7.37 -0.25 11.77
CA PHE A 284 -6.91 -1.47 11.12
C PHE A 284 -6.94 -1.25 9.62
N LEU A 285 -5.76 -1.21 8.99
CA LEU A 285 -5.64 -0.92 7.57
C LEU A 285 -6.36 -1.97 6.72
N THR A 286 -6.83 -1.54 5.55
CA THR A 286 -7.58 -2.39 4.62
C THR A 286 -6.74 -3.57 4.15
N ALA A 287 -7.27 -4.78 4.29
CA ALA A 287 -6.68 -5.98 3.73
C ALA A 287 -6.70 -5.93 2.20
N SER A 288 -5.61 -6.37 1.58
CA SER A 288 -5.50 -6.54 0.13
C SER A 288 -4.95 -7.93 -0.17
N THR A 289 -4.78 -8.26 -1.44
CA THR A 289 -4.07 -9.46 -1.88
C THR A 289 -3.02 -9.13 -2.92
N ARG A 290 -2.11 -10.07 -3.14
CA ARG A 290 -1.07 -9.97 -4.18
C ARG A 290 -1.67 -9.70 -5.57
N GLU A 291 -2.80 -10.34 -5.89
CA GLU A 291 -3.50 -10.20 -7.16
C GLU A 291 -4.07 -8.81 -7.37
N PHE A 292 -4.58 -8.18 -6.31
CA PHE A 292 -5.12 -6.80 -6.39
C PHE A 292 -4.00 -5.79 -6.62
N ALA A 293 -2.89 -5.88 -5.89
CA ALA A 293 -1.74 -4.99 -6.10
C ALA A 293 -1.15 -5.16 -7.51
N PHE A 294 -0.93 -6.40 -7.94
CA PHE A 294 -0.39 -6.70 -9.26
C PHE A 294 -1.29 -6.17 -10.38
N SER A 295 -2.61 -6.36 -10.25
CA SER A 295 -3.58 -5.83 -11.21
C SER A 295 -3.62 -4.31 -11.20
N ALA A 296 -3.62 -3.67 -10.03
CA ALA A 296 -3.66 -2.21 -9.92
C ALA A 296 -2.46 -1.54 -10.59
N LEU A 297 -1.26 -2.06 -10.38
CA LEU A 297 -0.04 -1.55 -11.00
C LEU A 297 -0.07 -1.70 -12.53
N ASN A 298 -0.43 -2.89 -13.02
CA ASN A 298 -0.48 -3.16 -14.45
C ASN A 298 -1.54 -2.34 -15.18
N GLN A 299 -2.66 -2.06 -14.53
CA GLN A 299 -3.77 -1.31 -15.13
C GLN A 299 -3.53 0.20 -15.17
N ASN A 300 -2.77 0.76 -14.22
CA ASN A 300 -2.70 2.20 -14.04
C ASN A 300 -1.35 2.82 -14.37
N PHE A 301 -0.24 2.09 -14.25
CA PHE A 301 1.09 2.69 -14.31
C PHE A 301 2.04 2.01 -15.29
N VAL A 302 1.95 0.71 -15.47
CA VAL A 302 2.86 -0.05 -16.34
C VAL A 302 2.50 0.16 -17.80
N VAL A 303 3.51 0.47 -18.63
CA VAL A 303 3.33 0.49 -20.09
C VAL A 303 3.27 -0.95 -20.61
N PRO A 304 2.16 -1.35 -21.26
CA PRO A 304 1.99 -2.74 -21.68
C PRO A 304 3.12 -3.25 -22.60
N GLY A 305 3.62 -4.44 -22.32
CA GLY A 305 4.64 -5.12 -23.13
C GLY A 305 6.07 -4.62 -22.94
N THR A 306 6.33 -3.80 -21.92
CA THR A 306 7.68 -3.26 -21.63
C THR A 306 8.42 -4.00 -20.54
N CYS A 307 7.75 -4.84 -19.75
CA CYS A 307 8.34 -5.58 -18.65
C CYS A 307 9.03 -6.85 -19.15
N PRO A 308 10.36 -7.00 -18.99
CA PRO A 308 11.10 -8.10 -19.64
C PRO A 308 10.76 -9.50 -19.13
N ASN A 309 10.40 -9.63 -17.85
CA ASN A 309 10.16 -10.93 -17.22
C ASN A 309 8.95 -10.97 -16.29
N ILE A 310 7.95 -10.14 -16.56
CA ILE A 310 6.70 -10.08 -15.76
C ILE A 310 5.99 -11.44 -15.69
N ASP A 311 6.09 -12.26 -16.74
CA ASP A 311 5.47 -13.59 -16.79
C ASP A 311 6.04 -14.57 -15.74
N THR A 312 7.12 -14.21 -15.05
CA THR A 312 7.63 -14.98 -13.91
C THR A 312 6.87 -14.73 -12.61
N ILE A 313 6.03 -13.69 -12.58
CA ILE A 313 5.10 -13.40 -11.47
C ILE A 313 3.81 -14.16 -11.76
N ASP A 314 3.65 -15.31 -11.10
CA ASP A 314 2.51 -16.21 -11.32
C ASP A 314 1.27 -15.71 -10.59
N LEU A 315 0.77 -14.55 -11.00
CA LEU A 315 -0.43 -13.88 -10.47
C LEU A 315 -1.32 -13.44 -11.63
N PRO A 316 -2.65 -13.47 -11.49
CA PRO A 316 -3.56 -12.95 -12.50
C PRO A 316 -3.52 -11.42 -12.57
N ILE A 317 -3.83 -10.88 -13.74
CA ILE A 317 -4.18 -9.48 -13.94
C ILE A 317 -5.67 -9.45 -14.28
N PHE A 318 -6.48 -8.90 -13.37
CA PHE A 318 -7.92 -8.79 -13.57
C PHE A 318 -8.28 -7.77 -14.65
N GLU A 319 -9.46 -7.90 -15.23
CA GLU A 319 -10.00 -6.87 -16.12
C GLU A 319 -10.33 -5.60 -15.31
N PRO A 320 -10.13 -4.39 -15.86
CA PRO A 320 -10.30 -3.15 -15.12
C PRO A 320 -11.74 -2.88 -14.68
N LEU A 321 -11.89 -2.42 -13.45
CA LEU A 321 -13.11 -1.81 -12.91
C LEU A 321 -12.90 -0.31 -12.74
N LYS A 322 -13.61 0.50 -13.52
CA LYS A 322 -13.46 1.95 -13.49
C LYS A 322 -14.54 2.59 -12.63
N GLN A 323 -14.13 3.29 -11.55
CA GLN A 323 -15.01 4.16 -10.79
C GLN A 323 -15.32 5.44 -11.56
N ILE A 324 -16.57 5.87 -11.56
CA ILE A 324 -17.05 7.11 -12.17
C ILE A 324 -17.56 8.05 -11.09
N GLY A 325 -16.87 9.18 -10.92
CA GLY A 325 -17.11 10.11 -9.82
C GLY A 325 -16.39 9.69 -8.54
N MET A 326 -16.68 10.38 -7.44
CA MET A 326 -16.02 10.19 -6.16
C MET A 326 -17.03 9.69 -5.12
N ALA A 327 -16.64 8.69 -4.33
CA ALA A 327 -17.37 8.32 -3.13
C ALA A 327 -17.33 9.47 -2.10
N GLN A 328 -18.35 9.54 -1.26
CA GLN A 328 -18.48 10.58 -0.25
C GLN A 328 -18.44 9.97 1.15
N PRO A 329 -18.01 10.69 2.20
CA PRO A 329 -18.03 10.22 3.58
C PRO A 329 -19.47 10.19 4.16
N LYS A 330 -20.34 9.47 3.48
CA LYS A 330 -21.75 9.20 3.83
C LYS A 330 -22.29 8.08 2.95
N ASP A 331 -23.40 7.49 3.33
CA ASP A 331 -24.12 6.56 2.46
C ASP A 331 -24.42 7.22 1.12
N SER A 332 -23.99 6.56 0.05
CA SER A 332 -24.09 7.10 -1.31
C SER A 332 -24.22 5.97 -2.33
N ILE A 333 -24.48 6.36 -3.57
CA ILE A 333 -24.40 5.48 -4.74
C ILE A 333 -23.16 5.87 -5.51
N VAL A 334 -22.35 4.89 -5.86
CA VAL A 334 -21.18 5.06 -6.72
C VAL A 334 -21.42 4.37 -8.04
N THR A 335 -21.05 5.01 -9.13
CA THR A 335 -21.17 4.47 -10.49
C THR A 335 -19.85 3.84 -10.92
N PHE A 336 -19.94 2.71 -11.58
CA PHE A 336 -18.80 1.98 -12.12
C PHE A 336 -18.99 1.63 -13.60
N GLN A 337 -17.89 1.37 -14.28
CA GLN A 337 -17.87 0.87 -15.66
C GLN A 337 -16.91 -0.32 -15.75
N ILE A 338 -17.33 -1.32 -16.52
CA ILE A 338 -16.51 -2.46 -16.96
C ILE A 338 -16.57 -2.57 -18.49
N SER A 339 -15.50 -3.08 -19.10
CA SER A 339 -15.48 -3.39 -20.51
C SER A 339 -15.57 -4.89 -20.73
N VAL A 340 -16.52 -5.35 -21.50
CA VAL A 340 -16.74 -6.78 -21.75
C VAL A 340 -16.54 -7.10 -23.21
N ASN A 341 -15.65 -8.05 -23.49
CA ASN A 341 -15.35 -8.52 -24.86
C ASN A 341 -16.28 -9.66 -25.30
N SER A 342 -17.12 -10.18 -24.39
CA SER A 342 -18.06 -11.29 -24.62
C SER A 342 -19.40 -11.03 -23.93
N THR A 343 -20.38 -11.90 -24.13
CA THR A 343 -21.63 -11.87 -23.39
C THR A 343 -21.38 -12.32 -21.93
N VAL A 344 -21.17 -11.33 -21.05
CA VAL A 344 -21.18 -11.56 -19.61
C VAL A 344 -22.62 -11.43 -19.14
N ASP A 345 -23.10 -12.41 -18.38
CA ASP A 345 -24.39 -12.30 -17.71
C ASP A 345 -24.23 -11.42 -16.47
N VAL A 346 -24.77 -10.21 -16.54
CA VAL A 346 -24.62 -9.20 -15.50
C VAL A 346 -25.46 -9.54 -14.26
N GLU A 347 -26.45 -10.43 -14.40
CA GLU A 347 -27.34 -10.83 -13.29
C GLU A 347 -26.59 -11.70 -12.26
N ASP A 348 -25.50 -12.36 -12.68
CA ASP A 348 -24.66 -13.17 -11.80
C ASP A 348 -23.52 -12.39 -11.15
N LEU A 349 -23.35 -11.10 -11.50
CA LEU A 349 -22.29 -10.28 -10.97
C LEU A 349 -22.71 -9.54 -9.70
N SER A 350 -21.74 -9.39 -8.78
CA SER A 350 -21.87 -8.58 -7.56
C SER A 350 -20.70 -7.63 -7.41
N LEU A 351 -20.95 -6.43 -6.88
CA LEU A 351 -19.86 -5.57 -6.39
C LEU A 351 -19.51 -5.99 -4.98
N VAL A 352 -18.24 -6.11 -4.69
CA VAL A 352 -17.72 -6.40 -3.36
C VAL A 352 -16.80 -5.27 -2.93
N LEU A 353 -17.01 -4.77 -1.71
CA LEU A 353 -16.19 -3.75 -1.09
C LEU A 353 -15.41 -4.38 0.07
N ILE A 354 -14.11 -4.14 0.09
CA ILE A 354 -13.18 -4.57 1.15
C ILE A 354 -12.66 -3.30 1.82
N ASN A 355 -12.82 -3.21 3.15
CA ASN A 355 -12.35 -2.07 3.94
C ASN A 355 -11.96 -2.54 5.33
N GLY A 356 -10.81 -2.07 5.83
CA GLY A 356 -10.23 -2.51 7.09
C GLY A 356 -9.99 -4.02 7.12
N GLN A 357 -10.18 -4.61 8.27
CA GLN A 357 -10.13 -6.07 8.51
C GLN A 357 -11.53 -6.65 8.67
N ASN A 358 -12.51 -6.05 7.99
CA ASN A 358 -13.91 -6.44 8.10
C ASN A 358 -14.28 -7.53 7.09
N LEU A 359 -15.43 -8.19 7.33
CA LEU A 359 -16.01 -9.08 6.32
C LEU A 359 -16.32 -8.28 5.05
N PRO A 360 -16.11 -8.85 3.86
CA PRO A 360 -16.45 -8.21 2.59
C PRO A 360 -17.92 -7.79 2.53
N ILE A 361 -18.18 -6.60 2.01
CA ILE A 361 -19.52 -6.05 1.83
C ILE A 361 -19.96 -6.34 0.41
N ILE A 362 -21.06 -7.08 0.27
CA ILE A 362 -21.55 -7.55 -1.03
C ILE A 362 -22.75 -6.69 -1.44
N GLU A 363 -22.61 -6.01 -2.57
CA GLU A 363 -23.62 -5.11 -3.10
C GLU A 363 -24.12 -5.57 -4.49
N LYS A 364 -25.40 -5.36 -4.74
CA LYS A 364 -25.99 -5.68 -6.05
C LYS A 364 -25.73 -4.56 -7.05
N LEU A 365 -25.47 -4.95 -8.28
CA LEU A 365 -25.41 -4.02 -9.40
C LEU A 365 -26.82 -3.46 -9.66
N GLN A 366 -26.93 -2.13 -9.73
CA GLN A 366 -28.19 -1.41 -9.94
C GLN A 366 -28.09 -0.56 -11.21
N ASN A 367 -29.21 -0.19 -11.78
CA ASN A 367 -29.28 0.72 -12.92
C ASN A 367 -28.34 0.35 -14.08
N VAL A 368 -28.17 -0.95 -14.33
CA VAL A 368 -27.25 -1.48 -15.35
C VAL A 368 -27.62 -0.96 -16.74
N LYS A 369 -26.64 -0.39 -17.44
CA LYS A 369 -26.77 0.17 -18.79
C LYS A 369 -25.66 -0.36 -19.68
N LYS A 370 -26.03 -0.87 -20.85
CA LYS A 370 -25.07 -1.19 -21.91
C LYS A 370 -24.81 0.07 -22.71
N LEU A 371 -23.55 0.50 -22.75
CA LEU A 371 -23.07 1.62 -23.53
C LEU A 371 -22.42 1.11 -24.83
N ASP A 372 -21.97 2.03 -25.68
CA ASP A 372 -21.26 1.68 -26.91
C ASP A 372 -19.92 0.97 -26.61
N HIS A 373 -19.42 0.24 -27.56
CA HIS A 373 -18.12 -0.45 -27.53
C HIS A 373 -17.96 -1.51 -26.42
N GLY A 374 -19.05 -2.17 -26.01
CA GLY A 374 -19.01 -3.24 -25.00
C GLY A 374 -18.83 -2.75 -23.56
N VAL A 375 -19.00 -1.45 -23.32
CA VAL A 375 -18.95 -0.91 -21.96
C VAL A 375 -20.30 -1.17 -21.26
N ILE A 376 -20.23 -1.66 -20.02
CA ILE A 376 -21.37 -1.78 -19.11
C ILE A 376 -21.15 -0.79 -17.97
N GLN A 377 -22.12 0.09 -17.75
CA GLN A 377 -22.18 0.99 -16.62
C GLN A 377 -23.23 0.51 -15.62
N PHE A 378 -22.90 0.56 -14.35
CA PHE A 378 -23.83 0.23 -13.27
C PHE A 378 -23.58 1.12 -12.05
N ASP A 379 -24.58 1.17 -11.20
CA ASP A 379 -24.53 1.81 -9.89
C ASP A 379 -24.46 0.74 -8.79
N ALA A 380 -23.84 1.07 -7.66
CA ALA A 380 -23.86 0.22 -6.48
C ALA A 380 -23.89 1.08 -5.20
N ALA A 381 -24.42 0.53 -4.11
CA ALA A 381 -24.39 1.20 -2.83
C ALA A 381 -22.95 1.30 -2.28
N PHE A 382 -22.66 2.42 -1.63
CA PHE A 382 -21.47 2.62 -0.82
C PHE A 382 -21.94 2.95 0.59
N PRO A 383 -22.11 1.92 1.45
CA PRO A 383 -22.77 2.03 2.76
C PRO A 383 -21.78 2.54 3.83
N PHE A 384 -21.36 3.79 3.68
CA PHE A 384 -20.32 4.43 4.50
C PHE A 384 -20.72 4.54 5.96
N ASP A 385 -21.95 5.05 6.23
CA ASP A 385 -22.37 5.36 7.60
C ASP A 385 -22.51 4.13 8.48
N THR A 386 -22.91 3.01 7.87
CA THR A 386 -23.06 1.71 8.58
C THR A 386 -21.72 1.06 8.86
N ASN A 387 -20.76 1.17 7.93
CA ASN A 387 -19.50 0.42 7.97
C ASN A 387 -18.29 1.31 8.28
N LEU A 388 -18.46 2.63 8.36
CA LEU A 388 -17.38 3.59 8.59
C LEU A 388 -16.23 3.43 7.58
N LEU A 389 -16.55 3.41 6.28
CA LEU A 389 -15.63 3.14 5.19
C LEU A 389 -14.62 4.29 4.97
N PHE A 390 -13.84 4.60 6.01
CA PHE A 390 -12.72 5.54 5.94
C PHE A 390 -11.50 4.87 5.30
N GLY A 391 -10.59 5.69 4.78
CA GLY A 391 -9.35 5.23 4.14
C GLY A 391 -9.60 4.53 2.83
N LEU A 392 -8.75 3.55 2.54
CA LEU A 392 -8.84 2.72 1.35
C LEU A 392 -10.02 1.75 1.44
N THR A 393 -10.88 1.78 0.43
CA THR A 393 -11.82 0.69 0.13
C THR A 393 -11.47 0.11 -1.22
N ILE A 394 -11.20 -1.19 -1.29
CA ILE A 394 -10.98 -1.91 -2.54
C ILE A 394 -12.34 -2.39 -3.04
N ALA A 395 -12.71 -1.98 -4.26
CA ALA A 395 -13.94 -2.41 -4.91
C ALA A 395 -13.62 -3.36 -6.07
N VAL A 396 -14.28 -4.49 -6.12
CA VAL A 396 -14.14 -5.48 -7.20
C VAL A 396 -15.50 -6.00 -7.63
N VAL A 397 -15.58 -6.54 -8.84
CA VAL A 397 -16.75 -7.27 -9.32
C VAL A 397 -16.44 -8.75 -9.34
N THR A 398 -17.27 -9.52 -8.67
CA THR A 398 -17.15 -10.99 -8.54
C THR A 398 -18.23 -11.70 -9.36
N ASN A 399 -17.96 -12.95 -9.73
CA ASN A 399 -18.90 -13.83 -10.44
C ASN A 399 -19.82 -14.63 -9.50
N THR A 400 -19.83 -14.31 -8.23
CA THR A 400 -20.69 -14.94 -7.20
C THR A 400 -20.90 -13.98 -6.04
N ASP A 401 -22.03 -14.12 -5.36
CA ASP A 401 -22.34 -13.45 -4.09
C ASP A 401 -22.22 -14.39 -2.87
N LYS A 402 -21.60 -15.58 -3.04
CA LYS A 402 -21.56 -16.63 -2.01
C LYS A 402 -20.14 -17.07 -1.70
N GLY A 403 -19.92 -17.38 -0.43
CA GLY A 403 -18.65 -17.92 0.04
C GLY A 403 -17.52 -16.88 0.12
N LEU A 404 -17.82 -15.60 0.00
CA LEU A 404 -16.87 -14.49 0.10
C LEU A 404 -16.65 -14.15 1.58
N THR A 405 -15.93 -15.00 2.28
CA THR A 405 -15.76 -14.94 3.74
C THR A 405 -14.56 -14.09 4.18
N ASP A 406 -13.64 -13.82 3.29
CA ASP A 406 -12.39 -13.11 3.51
C ASP A 406 -11.88 -12.51 2.19
N VAL A 407 -10.77 -11.76 2.24
CA VAL A 407 -10.19 -11.09 1.08
C VAL A 407 -9.71 -12.09 0.02
N ASP A 408 -9.15 -13.24 0.42
CA ASP A 408 -8.64 -14.27 -0.49
C ASP A 408 -9.79 -14.87 -1.31
N LYS A 409 -10.91 -15.15 -0.65
CA LYS A 409 -12.11 -15.66 -1.34
C LYS A 409 -12.73 -14.63 -2.27
N VAL A 410 -12.57 -13.36 -1.99
CA VAL A 410 -12.97 -12.28 -2.91
C VAL A 410 -12.04 -12.25 -4.11
N ALA A 411 -10.72 -12.34 -3.91
CA ALA A 411 -9.75 -12.39 -5.00
C ALA A 411 -9.97 -13.60 -5.93
N ASP A 412 -10.19 -14.80 -5.35
CA ASP A 412 -10.53 -16.03 -6.09
C ASP A 412 -11.76 -15.88 -7.03
N ALA A 413 -12.74 -15.06 -6.62
CA ALA A 413 -13.99 -14.85 -7.35
C ALA A 413 -14.00 -13.59 -8.22
N THR A 414 -12.95 -12.78 -8.17
CA THR A 414 -12.87 -11.50 -8.87
C THR A 414 -12.75 -11.69 -10.39
N VAL A 415 -13.51 -10.91 -11.14
CA VAL A 415 -13.47 -10.85 -12.61
C VAL A 415 -13.08 -9.46 -13.11
N PHE A 416 -13.45 -8.39 -12.39
CA PHE A 416 -13.07 -7.02 -12.70
C PHE A 416 -12.60 -6.30 -11.43
N GLY A 417 -11.51 -5.60 -11.51
CA GLY A 417 -10.96 -4.84 -10.39
C GLY A 417 -9.44 -4.82 -10.36
N PRO A 418 -8.87 -4.23 -9.32
CA PRO A 418 -9.56 -3.44 -8.31
C PRO A 418 -9.86 -2.01 -8.78
N ALA A 419 -10.91 -1.40 -8.24
CA ALA A 419 -11.04 0.04 -8.16
C ALA A 419 -10.71 0.50 -6.74
N LEU A 420 -9.87 1.51 -6.62
CA LEU A 420 -9.36 2.00 -5.34
C LEU A 420 -10.14 3.26 -4.95
N ILE A 421 -10.84 3.21 -3.82
CA ILE A 421 -11.71 4.28 -3.33
C ILE A 421 -11.11 4.83 -2.04
N GLU A 422 -10.70 6.08 -2.06
CA GLU A 422 -10.18 6.79 -0.88
C GLU A 422 -11.22 7.74 -0.31
N VAL A 423 -11.60 7.53 0.98
CA VAL A 423 -12.50 8.42 1.73
C VAL A 423 -11.85 8.85 3.04
N ASN A 424 -11.79 10.19 3.28
CA ASN A 424 -11.07 10.77 4.42
C ASN A 424 -11.88 11.81 5.17
#